data_3341125665e0320a5c544e6081934bbe
#
_entry.id   3341125665e0320a5c544e6081934bbe
#
_cell.length_a   1.000
_cell.length_b   1.000
_cell.length_c   1.000
_cell.angle_alpha   90.00
_cell.angle_beta   90.00
_cell.angle_gamma   90.00
#
_symmetry.space_group_name_H-M   'P 1'
#
loop_
_entity.id
_entity.type
_entity.pdbx_description
1 polymer ?
#
loop_
_entity_poly.entity_id
_entity_poly.type
_entity_poly.pdbx_seq_one_letter_code
_entity_poly.pdbx_strand_id
1 'polypeptide(L)'
;DVYKRQQKVPSYAIVRASTMEIGYVDKKRKIAGEDRMLIPDGLLQCDTGVSGKEVIDTVTRVVEEVAEEHGANTAVALAKVKAAVAEKVEDDEELPPWDIVDEVFEDEPVIKESVRAALTEEKVPERVPVERKQVERAAVRNHKIRTDTGIEISFPAEMGSNSEYIEFVNEPNGLISIELKNIGSIENR
;
A
#
# COMPACT_ATOMS: atom_id res chain seq x y z
N ASP A 1 -9.37 20.40 -42.13
CA ASP A 1 -9.27 20.45 -40.67
C ASP A 1 -8.51 19.25 -40.19
N VAL A 2 -7.21 19.47 -39.96
CA VAL A 2 -6.35 18.42 -39.39
C VAL A 2 -6.60 18.46 -37.88
N TYR A 3 -7.47 17.58 -37.39
CA TYR A 3 -7.56 17.29 -35.98
C TYR A 3 -6.19 16.78 -35.53
N LYS A 4 -5.41 17.63 -34.84
CA LYS A 4 -4.21 17.20 -34.12
C LYS A 4 -4.66 16.19 -33.09
N ARG A 5 -4.48 14.91 -33.37
CA ARG A 5 -4.59 13.88 -32.36
C ARG A 5 -3.58 14.24 -31.27
N GLN A 6 -4.09 14.58 -30.08
CA GLN A 6 -3.25 14.77 -28.91
C GLN A 6 -2.53 13.44 -28.66
N GLN A 7 -1.29 13.34 -29.05
CA GLN A 7 -0.46 12.22 -28.70
C GLN A 7 -0.15 12.36 -27.20
N LYS A 8 -0.56 11.37 -26.41
CA LYS A 8 -0.10 11.24 -25.03
C LYS A 8 1.42 11.16 -25.06
N VAL A 9 2.09 12.10 -24.43
CA VAL A 9 3.54 12.02 -24.20
C VAL A 9 3.78 10.93 -23.16
N PRO A 10 4.41 9.80 -23.53
CA PRO A 10 4.51 8.65 -22.64
C PRO A 10 5.56 8.81 -21.54
N SER A 11 6.47 9.77 -21.70
CA SER A 11 7.54 10.05 -20.75
C SER A 11 7.83 11.55 -20.77
N TYR A 12 7.83 12.17 -19.61
CA TYR A 12 8.19 13.59 -19.45
C TYR A 12 8.69 13.86 -18.04
N ALA A 13 9.47 14.93 -17.87
CA ALA A 13 9.87 15.46 -16.57
C ALA A 13 9.47 16.92 -16.45
N ILE A 14 9.16 17.33 -15.23
CA ILE A 14 8.86 18.71 -14.86
C ILE A 14 9.85 19.11 -13.77
N VAL A 15 10.60 20.18 -14.00
CA VAL A 15 11.55 20.72 -13.02
C VAL A 15 10.93 21.97 -12.39
N ARG A 16 10.83 21.98 -11.07
CA ARG A 16 10.44 23.17 -10.32
C ARG A 16 11.69 24.01 -10.03
N ALA A 17 11.88 25.08 -10.77
CA ALA A 17 13.10 25.89 -10.70
C ALA A 17 13.40 26.49 -9.31
N SER A 18 12.37 26.71 -8.47
CA SER A 18 12.53 27.27 -7.12
C SER A 18 13.09 26.30 -6.10
N THR A 19 12.76 25.02 -6.21
CA THR A 19 13.17 23.95 -5.27
C THR A 19 14.13 22.95 -5.88
N MET A 20 14.33 23.00 -7.22
CA MET A 20 15.08 22.01 -8.00
C MET A 20 14.51 20.59 -7.91
N GLU A 21 13.27 20.47 -7.46
CA GLU A 21 12.56 19.19 -7.48
C GLU A 21 12.22 18.79 -8.90
N ILE A 22 12.38 17.51 -9.21
CA ILE A 22 12.11 16.94 -10.51
C ILE A 22 11.00 15.89 -10.37
N GLY A 23 9.80 16.23 -10.85
CA GLY A 23 8.73 15.25 -11.03
C GLY A 23 8.83 14.64 -12.42
N TYR A 24 8.62 13.34 -12.57
CA TYR A 24 8.64 12.69 -13.87
C TYR A 24 7.54 11.62 -14.01
N VAL A 25 7.19 11.35 -15.27
CA VAL A 25 6.38 10.19 -15.67
C VAL A 25 7.19 9.43 -16.70
N ASP A 26 7.46 8.16 -16.42
CA ASP A 26 8.20 7.30 -17.32
C ASP A 26 7.78 5.83 -17.14
N LYS A 27 8.24 4.96 -18.03
CA LYS A 27 7.98 3.51 -17.98
C LYS A 27 9.28 2.76 -18.13
N LYS A 28 9.43 1.68 -17.35
CA LYS A 28 10.51 0.72 -17.55
C LYS A 28 10.43 0.12 -18.95
N ARG A 29 11.57 0.05 -19.63
CA ARG A 29 11.75 -0.49 -20.98
C ARG A 29 13.02 -1.32 -21.02
N LYS A 30 13.00 -2.38 -21.80
CA LYS A 30 14.23 -3.15 -22.05
C LYS A 30 15.19 -2.36 -22.93
N ILE A 31 16.29 -1.90 -22.36
CA ILE A 31 17.38 -1.20 -23.04
C ILE A 31 18.66 -2.03 -22.82
N ALA A 32 19.25 -2.52 -23.89
CA ALA A 32 20.44 -3.38 -23.84
C ALA A 32 20.28 -4.64 -22.94
N GLY A 33 19.05 -5.15 -22.82
CA GLY A 33 18.75 -6.36 -22.01
C GLY A 33 18.37 -6.10 -20.55
N GLU A 34 18.50 -4.87 -20.07
CA GLU A 34 18.13 -4.45 -18.73
C GLU A 34 16.87 -3.61 -18.74
N ASP A 35 16.06 -3.72 -17.67
CA ASP A 35 14.89 -2.86 -17.47
C ASP A 35 15.33 -1.50 -16.95
N ARG A 36 15.26 -0.47 -17.81
CA ARG A 36 15.68 0.91 -17.50
C ARG A 36 14.57 1.91 -17.82
N MET A 37 14.59 3.04 -17.12
CA MET A 37 13.79 4.22 -17.42
C MET A 37 14.61 5.22 -18.24
N LEU A 38 13.98 5.91 -19.19
CA LEU A 38 14.67 6.85 -20.07
C LEU A 38 15.07 8.13 -19.35
N ILE A 39 14.19 8.62 -18.45
CA ILE A 39 14.40 9.92 -17.80
C ILE A 39 15.37 9.79 -16.62
N PRO A 40 15.10 9.00 -15.55
CA PRO A 40 16.02 8.94 -14.43
C PRO A 40 17.34 8.27 -14.79
N ASP A 41 17.32 7.11 -15.44
CA ASP A 41 18.53 6.32 -15.69
C ASP A 41 19.31 6.85 -16.90
N GLY A 42 18.60 7.30 -17.95
CA GLY A 42 19.23 7.73 -19.19
C GLY A 42 19.57 9.21 -19.25
N LEU A 43 18.62 10.08 -18.89
CA LEU A 43 18.79 11.53 -19.03
C LEU A 43 19.35 12.19 -17.78
N LEU A 44 18.79 11.90 -16.62
CA LEU A 44 19.17 12.54 -15.36
C LEU A 44 20.35 11.85 -14.68
N GLN A 45 20.50 10.55 -14.90
CA GLN A 45 21.52 9.69 -14.29
C GLN A 45 21.53 9.85 -12.76
N CYS A 46 20.35 9.82 -12.18
CA CYS A 46 20.13 9.96 -10.75
C CYS A 46 19.35 8.76 -10.21
N ASP A 47 19.58 8.47 -8.94
CA ASP A 47 18.74 7.51 -8.22
C ASP A 47 17.34 8.10 -8.08
N THR A 48 16.34 7.28 -8.37
CA THR A 48 14.94 7.65 -8.16
C THR A 48 14.60 7.37 -6.71
N GLY A 49 14.08 8.37 -6.03
CA GLY A 49 13.44 8.14 -4.73
C GLY A 49 12.30 7.14 -4.89
N VAL A 50 12.10 6.29 -3.90
CA VAL A 50 11.00 5.33 -3.88
C VAL A 50 9.69 6.12 -3.82
N SER A 51 8.72 5.79 -4.68
CA SER A 51 7.42 6.45 -4.66
C SER A 51 6.57 6.00 -3.46
N GLY A 52 5.68 6.85 -2.97
CA GLY A 52 4.77 6.48 -1.89
C GLY A 52 3.97 5.22 -2.20
N LYS A 53 3.59 5.01 -3.46
CA LYS A 53 2.92 3.77 -3.88
C LYS A 53 3.82 2.54 -3.72
N GLU A 54 5.07 2.62 -4.20
CA GLU A 54 6.02 1.49 -4.06
C GLU A 54 6.29 1.17 -2.59
N VAL A 55 6.36 2.18 -1.72
CA VAL A 55 6.51 1.97 -0.28
C VAL A 55 5.28 1.29 0.32
N ILE A 56 4.07 1.74 -0.02
CA ILE A 56 2.83 1.09 0.45
C ILE A 56 2.77 -0.36 -0.02
N ASP A 57 3.08 -0.63 -1.29
CA ASP A 57 3.11 -1.97 -1.84
C ASP A 57 4.16 -2.86 -1.12
N THR A 58 5.35 -2.32 -0.81
CA THR A 58 6.40 -3.01 -0.05
C THR A 58 5.99 -3.29 1.38
N VAL A 59 5.46 -2.30 2.11
CA VAL A 59 4.97 -2.48 3.49
C VAL A 59 3.86 -3.53 3.53
N THR A 60 2.91 -3.47 2.60
CA THR A 60 1.81 -4.43 2.52
C THR A 60 2.33 -5.85 2.32
N ARG A 61 3.26 -6.07 1.40
CA ARG A 61 3.88 -7.37 1.13
C ARG A 61 4.66 -7.89 2.34
N VAL A 62 5.50 -7.06 2.93
CA VAL A 62 6.31 -7.44 4.10
C VAL A 62 5.42 -7.83 5.28
N VAL A 63 4.36 -7.07 5.54
CA VAL A 63 3.41 -7.37 6.61
C VAL A 63 2.69 -8.69 6.35
N GLU A 64 2.29 -8.96 5.11
CA GLU A 64 1.65 -10.21 4.72
C GLU A 64 2.59 -11.42 4.96
N GLU A 65 3.82 -11.34 4.47
CA GLU A 65 4.84 -12.38 4.62
C GLU A 65 5.15 -12.65 6.10
N VAL A 66 5.42 -11.61 6.89
CA VAL A 66 5.74 -11.76 8.31
C VAL A 66 4.55 -12.25 9.13
N ALA A 67 3.33 -11.77 8.84
CA ALA A 67 2.14 -12.25 9.54
C ALA A 67 1.89 -13.73 9.25
N GLU A 68 2.10 -14.20 8.01
CA GLU A 68 2.01 -15.61 7.65
C GLU A 68 3.06 -16.45 8.37
N GLU A 69 4.32 -16.02 8.40
CA GLU A 69 5.40 -16.71 9.10
C GLU A 69 5.15 -16.89 10.60
N HIS A 70 4.52 -15.90 11.23
CA HIS A 70 4.18 -15.94 12.66
C HIS A 70 2.81 -16.56 12.95
N GLY A 71 2.08 -17.03 11.92
CA GLY A 71 0.74 -17.63 12.07
C GLY A 71 -0.32 -16.63 12.51
N ALA A 72 -0.08 -15.33 12.32
CA ALA A 72 -1.06 -14.29 12.55
C ALA A 72 -2.08 -14.20 11.40
N ASN A 73 -3.24 -13.59 11.67
CA ASN A 73 -4.25 -13.40 10.65
C ASN A 73 -3.84 -12.28 9.68
N THR A 74 -3.37 -12.67 8.49
CA THR A 74 -2.90 -11.73 7.46
C THR A 74 -3.97 -10.73 7.04
N ALA A 75 -5.24 -11.14 6.97
CA ALA A 75 -6.34 -10.25 6.60
C ALA A 75 -6.53 -9.11 7.61
N VAL A 76 -6.42 -9.42 8.91
CA VAL A 76 -6.49 -8.43 9.99
C VAL A 76 -5.29 -7.50 9.94
N ALA A 77 -4.07 -8.05 9.84
CA ALA A 77 -2.84 -7.27 9.77
C ALA A 77 -2.87 -6.28 8.60
N LEU A 78 -3.24 -6.75 7.40
CA LEU A 78 -3.35 -5.92 6.21
C LEU A 78 -4.47 -4.87 6.32
N ALA A 79 -5.60 -5.19 6.94
CA ALA A 79 -6.68 -4.22 7.17
C ALA A 79 -6.22 -3.09 8.09
N LYS A 80 -5.53 -3.41 9.21
CA LYS A 80 -4.95 -2.43 10.12
C LYS A 80 -3.94 -1.51 9.41
N VAL A 81 -3.00 -2.09 8.64
CA VAL A 81 -2.02 -1.30 7.88
C VAL A 81 -2.70 -0.36 6.89
N LYS A 82 -3.68 -0.85 6.13
CA LYS A 82 -4.40 -0.02 5.16
C LYS A 82 -5.19 1.11 5.83
N ALA A 83 -5.80 0.84 6.98
CA ALA A 83 -6.50 1.87 7.75
C ALA A 83 -5.54 2.95 8.24
N ALA A 84 -4.40 2.56 8.85
CA ALA A 84 -3.38 3.49 9.33
C ALA A 84 -2.75 4.30 8.18
N VAL A 85 -2.48 3.69 7.01
CA VAL A 85 -2.01 4.41 5.82
C VAL A 85 -3.05 5.45 5.37
N ALA A 86 -4.34 5.09 5.33
CA ALA A 86 -5.39 6.00 4.91
C ALA A 86 -5.49 7.22 5.86
N GLU A 87 -5.43 7.00 7.17
CA GLU A 87 -5.45 8.04 8.19
C GLU A 87 -4.27 9.00 8.05
N LYS A 88 -3.04 8.47 8.01
CA LYS A 88 -1.82 9.31 7.89
C LYS A 88 -1.80 10.15 6.61
N VAL A 89 -2.30 9.63 5.49
CA VAL A 89 -2.34 10.37 4.21
C VAL A 89 -3.44 11.42 4.17
N GLU A 90 -4.50 11.30 4.98
CA GLU A 90 -5.51 12.36 5.10
C GLU A 90 -4.96 13.60 5.84
N ASP A 91 -4.10 13.38 6.82
CA ASP A 91 -3.57 14.44 7.67
C ASP A 91 -2.26 15.06 7.14
N ASP A 92 -1.40 14.26 6.50
CA ASP A 92 -0.06 14.66 6.06
C ASP A 92 0.14 14.43 4.56
N GLU A 93 1.03 15.24 3.95
CA GLU A 93 1.53 15.02 2.58
C GLU A 93 2.68 13.99 2.54
N GLU A 94 3.03 13.41 3.68
CA GLU A 94 4.10 12.42 3.84
C GLU A 94 3.58 11.16 4.52
N LEU A 95 4.04 10.00 4.03
CA LEU A 95 3.78 8.69 4.63
C LEU A 95 4.94 8.32 5.56
N PRO A 96 4.71 8.09 6.86
CA PRO A 96 5.70 7.57 7.80
C PRO A 96 5.54 6.05 7.97
N PRO A 97 6.12 5.20 7.11
CA PRO A 97 5.87 3.75 7.12
C PRO A 97 6.29 3.06 8.42
N TRP A 98 7.29 3.58 9.10
CA TRP A 98 7.78 3.05 10.37
C TRP A 98 6.82 3.31 11.52
N ASP A 99 6.27 4.53 11.59
CA ASP A 99 5.28 4.89 12.61
C ASP A 99 3.99 4.07 12.44
N ILE A 100 3.59 3.80 11.17
CA ILE A 100 2.45 2.94 10.86
C ILE A 100 2.66 1.52 11.41
N VAL A 101 3.83 0.94 11.18
CA VAL A 101 4.15 -0.40 11.69
C VAL A 101 4.16 -0.44 13.22
N ASP A 102 4.73 0.60 13.84
CA ASP A 102 4.78 0.70 15.29
C ASP A 102 3.40 0.79 15.93
N GLU A 103 2.49 1.53 15.30
CA GLU A 103 1.10 1.70 15.74
C GLU A 103 0.28 0.41 15.52
N VAL A 104 0.35 -0.16 14.32
CA VAL A 104 -0.43 -1.35 13.96
C VAL A 104 -0.08 -2.57 14.80
N PHE A 105 1.18 -2.72 15.17
CA PHE A 105 1.70 -3.87 15.92
C PHE A 105 2.15 -3.50 17.34
N GLU A 106 1.52 -2.50 17.96
CA GLU A 106 1.85 -2.08 19.33
C GLU A 106 1.73 -3.23 20.32
N ASP A 107 0.68 -4.03 20.21
CA ASP A 107 0.39 -5.20 21.07
C ASP A 107 1.10 -6.49 20.64
N GLU A 108 1.80 -6.49 19.50
CA GLU A 108 2.44 -7.66 18.90
C GLU A 108 3.95 -7.45 18.68
N PRO A 109 4.76 -7.33 19.76
CA PRO A 109 6.15 -6.88 19.67
C PRO A 109 7.06 -7.79 18.83
N VAL A 110 6.77 -9.10 18.77
CA VAL A 110 7.55 -10.05 17.97
C VAL A 110 7.31 -9.81 16.47
N ILE A 111 6.07 -9.64 16.07
CA ILE A 111 5.70 -9.35 14.67
C ILE A 111 6.25 -7.98 14.27
N LYS A 112 6.08 -6.97 15.13
CA LYS A 112 6.62 -5.63 14.92
C LYS A 112 8.12 -5.65 14.61
N GLU A 113 8.91 -6.34 15.43
CA GLU A 113 10.36 -6.42 15.24
C GLU A 113 10.73 -7.12 13.94
N SER A 114 10.03 -8.20 13.59
CA SER A 114 10.25 -8.93 12.33
C SER A 114 9.90 -8.06 11.11
N VAL A 115 8.79 -7.32 11.16
CA VAL A 115 8.41 -6.39 10.09
C VAL A 115 9.45 -5.27 9.96
N ARG A 116 9.91 -4.68 11.07
CA ARG A 116 10.96 -3.65 11.07
C ARG A 116 12.27 -4.15 10.48
N ALA A 117 12.68 -5.36 10.81
CA ALA A 117 13.88 -5.98 10.25
C ALA A 117 13.77 -6.13 8.73
N ALA A 118 12.64 -6.66 8.25
CA ALA A 118 12.38 -6.82 6.81
C ALA A 118 12.31 -5.48 6.06
N LEU A 119 11.67 -4.45 6.63
CA LEU A 119 11.65 -3.10 6.04
C LEU A 119 13.05 -2.47 5.97
N THR A 120 13.93 -2.80 6.94
CA THR A 120 15.33 -2.37 6.92
C THR A 120 16.10 -3.01 5.76
N GLU A 121 15.90 -4.30 5.51
CA GLU A 121 16.49 -5.02 4.38
C GLU A 121 16.03 -4.47 3.04
N GLU A 122 14.76 -4.12 2.94
CA GLU A 122 14.16 -3.48 1.75
C GLU A 122 14.54 -2.00 1.60
N LYS A 123 15.27 -1.44 2.56
CA LYS A 123 15.71 -0.02 2.59
C LYS A 123 14.54 0.95 2.48
N VAL A 124 13.45 0.67 3.14
CA VAL A 124 12.29 1.55 3.17
C VAL A 124 12.65 2.84 3.91
N PRO A 125 12.44 4.03 3.29
CA PRO A 125 12.79 5.31 3.89
C PRO A 125 11.87 5.62 5.09
N GLU A 126 12.34 6.50 5.99
CA GLU A 126 11.57 6.91 7.17
C GLU A 126 10.31 7.69 6.81
N ARG A 127 10.39 8.51 5.76
CA ARG A 127 9.27 9.32 5.26
C ARG A 127 9.28 9.35 3.74
N VAL A 128 8.10 9.34 3.14
CA VAL A 128 7.92 9.38 1.69
C VAL A 128 6.82 10.37 1.33
N PRO A 129 7.06 11.31 0.42
CA PRO A 129 6.02 12.18 -0.06
C PRO A 129 4.94 11.39 -0.79
N VAL A 130 3.67 11.67 -0.48
CA VAL A 130 2.52 10.97 -1.05
C VAL A 130 1.56 11.96 -1.68
N GLU A 131 1.16 11.71 -2.92
CA GLU A 131 0.06 12.46 -3.53
C GLU A 131 -1.29 11.87 -3.07
N ARG A 132 -2.12 12.66 -2.38
CA ARG A 132 -3.48 12.29 -1.95
C ARG A 132 -4.26 11.53 -3.02
N LYS A 133 -4.21 12.01 -4.26
CA LYS A 133 -4.91 11.39 -5.40
C LYS A 133 -4.43 9.98 -5.73
N GLN A 134 -3.20 9.64 -5.42
CA GLN A 134 -2.65 8.30 -5.67
C GLN A 134 -3.13 7.31 -4.60
N VAL A 135 -3.21 7.76 -3.35
CA VAL A 135 -3.69 6.94 -2.23
C VAL A 135 -5.21 6.79 -2.27
N GLU A 136 -5.96 7.84 -2.64
CA GLU A 136 -7.41 7.76 -2.83
C GLU A 136 -7.83 6.80 -3.95
N ARG A 137 -7.01 6.64 -4.98
CA ARG A 137 -7.23 5.70 -6.10
C ARG A 137 -6.72 4.30 -5.82
N ALA A 138 -5.72 4.18 -4.98
CA ALA A 138 -5.21 2.88 -4.57
C ALA A 138 -6.21 2.27 -3.59
N ALA A 139 -6.35 0.98 -3.64
CA ALA A 139 -7.16 0.10 -2.80
C ALA A 139 -6.99 0.27 -1.26
N VAL A 140 -6.49 1.43 -0.81
CA VAL A 140 -6.24 1.74 0.59
C VAL A 140 -7.56 1.96 1.33
N ARG A 141 -8.56 2.60 0.71
CA ARG A 141 -9.87 2.82 1.34
C ARG A 141 -10.72 1.56 1.47
N ASN A 142 -10.54 0.59 0.57
CA ASN A 142 -11.30 -0.66 0.59
C ASN A 142 -10.37 -1.86 0.71
N HIS A 143 -10.60 -2.65 1.73
CA HIS A 143 -9.98 -3.95 1.86
C HIS A 143 -10.83 -5.00 1.13
N LYS A 144 -10.19 -5.79 0.26
CA LYS A 144 -10.83 -6.90 -0.43
C LYS A 144 -10.14 -8.18 -0.03
N ILE A 145 -10.92 -9.13 0.42
CA ILE A 145 -10.46 -10.48 0.72
C ILE A 145 -11.21 -11.47 -0.17
N ARG A 146 -10.55 -12.54 -0.52
CA ARG A 146 -11.14 -13.68 -1.20
C ARG A 146 -10.78 -14.94 -0.45
N THR A 147 -11.79 -15.71 -0.09
CA THR A 147 -11.60 -17.00 0.55
C THR A 147 -11.23 -18.09 -0.48
N ASP A 148 -10.66 -19.18 -0.01
CA ASP A 148 -10.41 -20.40 -0.78
C ASP A 148 -11.68 -21.00 -1.38
N THR A 149 -12.83 -20.80 -0.72
CA THR A 149 -14.15 -21.20 -1.20
C THR A 149 -14.72 -20.28 -2.28
N GLY A 150 -14.02 -19.16 -2.61
CA GLY A 150 -14.40 -18.22 -3.65
C GLY A 150 -15.31 -17.09 -3.21
N ILE A 151 -15.56 -16.93 -1.90
CA ILE A 151 -16.32 -15.79 -1.38
C ILE A 151 -15.44 -14.56 -1.42
N GLU A 152 -15.95 -13.45 -1.99
CA GLU A 152 -15.28 -12.16 -2.00
C GLU A 152 -16.02 -11.20 -1.07
N ILE A 153 -15.29 -10.58 -0.16
CA ILE A 153 -15.79 -9.57 0.77
C ILE A 153 -15.01 -8.28 0.53
N SER A 154 -15.72 -7.16 0.39
CA SER A 154 -15.11 -5.84 0.24
C SER A 154 -15.73 -4.88 1.25
N PHE A 155 -14.91 -4.24 2.03
CA PHE A 155 -15.31 -3.30 3.09
C PHE A 155 -14.29 -2.18 3.24
N PRO A 156 -14.67 -1.02 3.81
CA PRO A 156 -13.72 0.04 4.16
C PRO A 156 -12.63 -0.50 5.09
N ALA A 157 -11.37 -0.13 4.84
CA ALA A 157 -10.23 -0.66 5.60
C ALA A 157 -10.36 -0.40 7.11
N GLU A 158 -10.88 0.76 7.49
CA GLU A 158 -11.19 1.16 8.88
C GLU A 158 -12.13 0.19 9.62
N MET A 159 -13.05 -0.47 8.88
CA MET A 159 -13.93 -1.47 9.48
C MET A 159 -13.23 -2.79 9.76
N GLY A 160 -12.18 -3.12 9.01
CA GLY A 160 -11.43 -4.36 9.18
C GLY A 160 -10.57 -4.41 10.43
N SER A 161 -10.23 -3.25 11.00
CA SER A 161 -9.54 -3.12 12.30
C SER A 161 -10.50 -3.03 13.50
N ASN A 162 -11.80 -2.89 13.27
CA ASN A 162 -12.79 -2.72 14.30
C ASN A 162 -13.67 -3.98 14.46
N SER A 163 -13.44 -4.73 15.53
CA SER A 163 -14.17 -5.98 15.86
C SER A 163 -15.66 -5.78 16.14
N GLU A 164 -16.13 -4.54 16.25
CA GLU A 164 -17.58 -4.26 16.36
C GLU A 164 -18.29 -4.43 15.01
N TYR A 165 -17.58 -4.31 13.88
CA TYR A 165 -18.17 -4.47 12.54
C TYR A 165 -17.74 -5.77 11.87
N ILE A 166 -16.45 -6.10 11.91
CA ILE A 166 -15.90 -7.30 11.31
C ILE A 166 -14.95 -7.97 12.29
N GLU A 167 -15.15 -9.26 12.54
CA GLU A 167 -14.26 -10.05 13.37
C GLU A 167 -13.76 -11.28 12.61
N PHE A 168 -12.45 -11.50 12.68
CA PHE A 168 -11.79 -12.68 12.13
C PHE A 168 -11.44 -13.59 13.29
N VAL A 169 -12.08 -14.75 13.36
CA VAL A 169 -11.91 -15.70 14.44
C VAL A 169 -11.06 -16.88 13.94
N ASN A 170 -9.92 -17.10 14.57
CA ASN A 170 -9.10 -18.29 14.32
C ASN A 170 -9.68 -19.45 15.11
N GLU A 171 -10.20 -20.46 14.40
CA GLU A 171 -10.76 -21.66 15.01
C GLU A 171 -9.65 -22.63 15.44
N PRO A 172 -9.88 -23.43 16.49
CA PRO A 172 -8.88 -24.42 16.95
C PRO A 172 -8.48 -25.47 15.91
N ASN A 173 -9.27 -25.65 14.87
CA ASN A 173 -9.04 -26.56 13.75
C ASN A 173 -8.18 -25.94 12.63
N GLY A 174 -7.71 -24.70 12.82
CA GLY A 174 -6.93 -23.95 11.82
C GLY A 174 -7.75 -23.28 10.74
N LEU A 175 -9.08 -23.33 10.82
CA LEU A 175 -9.98 -22.58 9.92
C LEU A 175 -10.18 -21.14 10.44
N ILE A 176 -10.56 -20.24 9.54
CA ILE A 176 -10.89 -18.86 9.88
C ILE A 176 -12.38 -18.63 9.63
N SER A 177 -13.07 -18.13 10.64
CA SER A 177 -14.44 -17.63 10.54
C SER A 177 -14.43 -16.10 10.42
N ILE A 178 -15.34 -15.54 9.62
CA ILE A 178 -15.53 -14.09 9.48
C ILE A 178 -16.94 -13.77 9.94
N GLU A 179 -17.02 -12.95 10.99
CA GLU A 179 -18.28 -12.46 11.52
C GLU A 179 -18.51 -11.00 11.11
N LEU A 180 -19.67 -10.75 10.50
CA LEU A 180 -20.12 -9.39 10.18
C LEU A 180 -21.18 -8.99 11.22
N LYS A 181 -20.91 -7.92 11.96
CA LYS A 181 -21.72 -7.49 13.11
C LYS A 181 -22.40 -6.14 12.84
N ASN A 182 -23.40 -5.82 13.67
CA ASN A 182 -24.12 -4.54 13.65
C ASN A 182 -24.76 -4.20 12.27
N ILE A 183 -25.26 -5.22 11.56
CA ILE A 183 -25.93 -5.05 10.26
C ILE A 183 -27.40 -4.72 10.50
N GLY A 184 -27.83 -3.52 10.08
CA GLY A 184 -29.22 -3.09 10.19
C GLY A 184 -30.13 -3.65 9.08
N SER A 185 -29.61 -3.85 7.87
CA SER A 185 -30.36 -4.39 6.74
C SER A 185 -29.44 -5.03 5.71
N ILE A 186 -29.97 -6.00 4.96
CA ILE A 186 -29.26 -6.65 3.84
C ILE A 186 -30.14 -6.51 2.59
N GLU A 187 -29.57 -5.97 1.53
CA GLU A 187 -30.21 -5.83 0.23
C GLU A 187 -29.57 -6.78 -0.79
N ASN A 188 -30.40 -7.47 -1.56
CA ASN A 188 -29.94 -8.27 -2.70
C ASN A 188 -29.77 -7.36 -3.93
N ARG A 189 -28.61 -7.42 -4.57
CA ARG A 189 -28.30 -6.67 -5.80
C ARG A 189 -28.02 -7.61 -6.94
#